data_da9bf85070000dd5866cafa0e141383d
#
_entry.id   da9bf85070000dd5866cafa0e141383d
#
_cell.length_a   1.000
_cell.length_b   1.000
_cell.length_c   1.000
_cell.angle_alpha   90.00
_cell.angle_beta   90.00
_cell.angle_gamma   90.00
#
_symmetry.space_group_name_H-M   'P 1'
#
loop_
_entity.id
_entity.type
_entity.pdbx_description
1 polymer ?
#
loop_
_entity_poly.entity_id
_entity_poly.type
_entity_poly.pdbx_seq_one_letter_code
_entity_poly.pdbx_strand_id
1 'polypeptide(L)'
;MAFNRTFNEEEKARLKKLIDEGCQVKYEMEVLNEGLRDTVKAVAEEMDLKPSTLNKAIRIAHKASFTDERDNFDELETILETVGRTL
;
A
#
# COMPACT_ATOMS: atom_id res chain seq x y z
N MET A 1 -15.71 -8.58 -23.12
CA MET A 1 -17.10 -9.06 -22.99
C MET A 1 -18.01 -7.90 -22.64
N ALA A 2 -19.07 -7.69 -23.36
CA ALA A 2 -20.01 -6.60 -23.09
C ALA A 2 -20.89 -6.92 -21.86
N PHE A 3 -21.07 -5.94 -21.01
CA PHE A 3 -21.92 -6.05 -19.83
C PHE A 3 -23.30 -5.51 -20.17
N ASN A 4 -24.31 -6.40 -20.14
CA ASN A 4 -25.67 -6.08 -20.63
C ASN A 4 -26.71 -5.88 -19.53
N ARG A 5 -26.28 -5.73 -18.27
CA ARG A 5 -27.23 -5.53 -17.17
C ARG A 5 -27.72 -4.09 -17.14
N THR A 6 -29.04 -3.92 -16.95
CA THR A 6 -29.66 -2.63 -16.74
C THR A 6 -29.94 -2.47 -15.25
N PHE A 7 -29.75 -1.28 -14.71
CA PHE A 7 -30.00 -0.97 -13.31
C PHE A 7 -31.30 -0.17 -13.17
N ASN A 8 -32.08 -0.47 -12.15
CA ASN A 8 -33.26 0.33 -11.81
C ASN A 8 -32.83 1.62 -11.09
N GLU A 9 -33.79 2.51 -10.84
CA GLU A 9 -33.48 3.82 -10.25
C GLU A 9 -32.93 3.72 -8.83
N GLU A 10 -33.40 2.77 -8.03
CA GLU A 10 -32.88 2.54 -6.68
C GLU A 10 -31.43 2.05 -6.73
N GLU A 11 -31.15 1.10 -7.61
CA GLU A 11 -29.79 0.59 -7.80
C GLU A 11 -28.84 1.68 -8.29
N LYS A 12 -29.28 2.52 -9.22
CA LYS A 12 -28.49 3.67 -9.71
C LYS A 12 -28.14 4.63 -8.58
N ALA A 13 -29.11 4.95 -7.73
CA ALA A 13 -28.90 5.85 -6.60
C ALA A 13 -27.90 5.27 -5.60
N ARG A 14 -27.98 3.97 -5.32
CA ARG A 14 -27.04 3.28 -4.44
C ARG A 14 -25.63 3.25 -5.00
N LEU A 15 -25.50 2.97 -6.29
CA LEU A 15 -24.20 2.96 -6.97
C LEU A 15 -23.58 4.34 -6.98
N LYS A 16 -24.38 5.37 -7.28
CA LYS A 16 -23.91 6.75 -7.26
C LYS A 16 -23.37 7.14 -5.90
N LYS A 17 -24.14 6.83 -4.85
CA LYS A 17 -23.72 7.12 -3.48
C LYS A 17 -22.43 6.40 -3.11
N LEU A 18 -22.32 5.12 -3.46
CA LEU A 18 -21.10 4.34 -3.20
C LEU A 18 -19.90 4.94 -3.90
N ILE A 19 -20.03 5.30 -5.17
CA ILE A 19 -18.92 5.88 -5.94
C ILE A 19 -18.53 7.24 -5.37
N ASP A 20 -19.49 8.10 -5.06
CA ASP A 20 -19.23 9.42 -4.49
C ASP A 20 -18.49 9.30 -3.14
N GLU A 21 -18.97 8.41 -2.26
CA GLU A 21 -18.32 8.15 -0.97
C GLU A 21 -16.93 7.55 -1.14
N GLY A 22 -16.77 6.61 -2.06
CA GLY A 22 -15.50 5.99 -2.36
C GLY A 22 -14.48 6.99 -2.89
N CYS A 23 -14.89 7.88 -3.77
CA CYS A 23 -14.04 8.96 -4.29
C CYS A 23 -13.61 9.92 -3.17
N GLN A 24 -14.52 10.24 -2.26
CA GLN A 24 -14.21 11.10 -1.13
C GLN A 24 -13.15 10.46 -0.22
N VAL A 25 -13.32 9.18 0.10
CA VAL A 25 -12.35 8.44 0.90
C VAL A 25 -10.98 8.40 0.23
N LYS A 26 -10.95 8.11 -1.08
CA LYS A 26 -9.70 8.06 -1.83
C LYS A 26 -8.99 9.41 -1.84
N TYR A 27 -9.75 10.49 -2.00
CA TYR A 27 -9.20 11.85 -1.94
C TYR A 27 -8.59 12.16 -0.56
N GLU A 28 -9.31 11.82 0.52
CA GLU A 28 -8.82 12.01 1.87
C GLU A 28 -7.54 11.20 2.14
N MET A 29 -7.47 9.98 1.63
CA MET A 29 -6.28 9.15 1.73
C MET A 29 -5.08 9.78 0.99
N GLU A 30 -5.32 10.35 -0.18
CA GLU A 30 -4.25 11.04 -0.93
C GLU A 30 -3.69 12.22 -0.15
N VAL A 31 -4.56 13.03 0.45
CA VAL A 31 -4.14 14.18 1.27
C VAL A 31 -3.33 13.72 2.48
N LEU A 32 -3.79 12.68 3.18
CA LEU A 32 -3.07 12.12 4.33
C LEU A 32 -1.73 11.51 3.92
N ASN A 33 -1.69 10.82 2.78
CA ASN A 33 -0.46 10.24 2.26
C ASN A 33 0.57 11.31 1.86
N GLU A 34 0.13 12.42 1.30
CA GLU A 34 1.01 13.54 1.00
C GLU A 34 1.65 14.10 2.27
N GLY A 35 0.85 14.32 3.31
CA GLY A 35 1.34 14.79 4.60
C GLY A 35 2.36 13.82 5.21
N LEU A 36 2.07 12.54 5.15
CA LEU A 36 2.98 11.50 5.63
C LEU A 36 4.28 11.48 4.82
N ARG A 37 4.19 11.59 3.51
CA ARG A 37 5.37 11.63 2.63
C ARG A 37 6.29 12.79 2.98
N ASP A 38 5.73 13.97 3.21
CA ASP A 38 6.49 15.15 3.59
C ASP A 38 7.19 14.96 4.93
N THR A 39 6.49 14.37 5.91
CA THR A 39 7.03 14.07 7.23
C THR A 39 8.17 13.05 7.15
N VAL A 40 7.98 11.98 6.39
CA VAL A 40 9.01 10.96 6.19
C VAL A 40 10.26 11.56 5.56
N LYS A 41 10.08 12.41 4.57
CA LYS A 41 11.18 13.09 3.89
C LYS A 41 11.97 13.97 4.85
N ALA A 42 11.28 14.75 5.68
CA ALA A 42 11.92 15.61 6.67
C ALA A 42 12.70 14.82 7.71
N VAL A 43 12.12 13.77 8.28
CA VAL A 43 12.78 12.91 9.27
C VAL A 43 13.98 12.19 8.67
N ALA A 44 13.84 11.68 7.45
CA ALA A 44 14.94 11.01 6.75
C ALA A 44 16.13 11.95 6.56
N GLU A 45 15.86 13.18 6.18
CA GLU A 45 16.89 14.20 6.01
C GLU A 45 17.58 14.54 7.33
N GLU A 46 16.81 14.73 8.41
CA GLU A 46 17.35 15.03 9.74
C GLU A 46 18.21 13.91 10.30
N MET A 47 17.82 12.66 10.05
CA MET A 47 18.47 11.47 10.61
C MET A 47 19.45 10.81 9.64
N ASP A 48 19.64 11.36 8.47
CA ASP A 48 20.48 10.80 7.40
C ASP A 48 20.10 9.36 7.05
N LEU A 49 18.80 9.15 6.87
CA LEU A 49 18.21 7.87 6.48
C LEU A 49 17.58 7.97 5.10
N LYS A 50 17.37 6.82 4.46
CA LYS A 50 16.65 6.77 3.18
C LYS A 50 15.15 6.83 3.42
N PRO A 51 14.41 7.71 2.74
CA PRO A 51 12.94 7.74 2.85
C PRO A 51 12.30 6.37 2.55
N SER A 52 12.81 5.63 1.58
CA SER A 52 12.31 4.30 1.23
C SER A 52 12.41 3.31 2.38
N THR A 53 13.47 3.38 3.17
CA THR A 53 13.64 2.53 4.36
C THR A 53 12.60 2.86 5.43
N LEU A 54 12.38 4.16 5.67
CA LEU A 54 11.37 4.60 6.63
C LEU A 54 9.96 4.21 6.19
N ASN A 55 9.64 4.38 4.90
CA ASN A 55 8.35 3.97 4.36
C ASN A 55 8.11 2.47 4.52
N LYS A 56 9.13 1.66 4.29
CA LYS A 56 9.05 0.22 4.48
C LYS A 56 8.84 -0.14 5.95
N ALA A 57 9.56 0.52 6.86
CA ALA A 57 9.41 0.31 8.30
C ALA A 57 7.99 0.64 8.77
N ILE A 58 7.42 1.76 8.30
CA ILE A 58 6.04 2.15 8.62
C ILE A 58 5.05 1.09 8.11
N ARG A 59 5.22 0.62 6.88
CA ARG A 59 4.34 -0.39 6.30
C ARG A 59 4.37 -1.69 7.10
N ILE A 60 5.55 -2.15 7.46
CA ILE A 60 5.72 -3.39 8.23
C ILE A 60 5.14 -3.24 9.63
N ALA A 61 5.41 -2.12 10.30
CA ALA A 61 4.88 -1.83 11.63
C ALA A 61 3.36 -1.76 11.62
N HIS A 62 2.78 -1.11 10.59
CA HIS A 62 1.34 -0.99 10.46
C HIS A 62 0.65 -2.34 10.29
N LYS A 63 1.24 -3.22 9.49
CA LYS A 63 0.70 -4.56 9.24
C LYS A 63 1.08 -5.58 10.31
N ALA A 64 1.95 -5.22 11.24
CA ALA A 64 2.53 -6.13 12.22
C ALA A 64 3.13 -7.37 11.54
N SER A 65 3.79 -7.16 10.38
CA SER A 65 4.24 -8.24 9.50
C SER A 65 5.75 -8.44 9.47
N PHE A 66 6.47 -7.94 10.47
CA PHE A 66 7.94 -8.03 10.48
C PHE A 66 8.43 -9.48 10.37
N THR A 67 7.81 -10.37 11.14
CA THR A 67 8.18 -11.80 11.12
C THR A 67 7.91 -12.42 9.75
N ASP A 68 6.76 -12.11 9.15
CA ASP A 68 6.40 -12.62 7.82
C ASP A 68 7.37 -12.15 6.74
N GLU A 69 7.76 -10.87 6.77
CA GLU A 69 8.72 -10.32 5.82
C GLU A 69 10.09 -10.99 5.97
N ARG A 70 10.51 -11.24 7.18
CA ARG A 70 11.77 -11.93 7.47
C ARG A 70 11.73 -13.36 6.95
N ASP A 71 10.65 -14.09 7.22
CA ASP A 71 10.48 -15.47 6.78
C ASP A 71 10.44 -15.56 5.26
N ASN A 72 9.75 -14.65 4.61
CA ASN A 72 9.68 -14.57 3.15
C ASN A 72 11.06 -14.31 2.53
N PHE A 73 11.86 -13.46 3.14
CA PHE A 73 13.22 -13.21 2.68
C PHE A 73 14.10 -14.45 2.81
N ASP A 74 14.01 -15.15 3.93
CA ASP A 74 14.76 -16.36 4.18
C ASP A 74 14.40 -17.46 3.17
N GLU A 75 13.11 -17.61 2.86
CA GLU A 75 12.63 -18.54 1.85
C GLU A 75 13.17 -18.21 0.47
N LEU A 76 13.12 -16.93 0.08
CA LEU A 76 13.65 -16.46 -1.19
C LEU A 76 15.15 -16.71 -1.29
N GLU A 77 15.89 -16.45 -0.24
CA GLU A 77 17.33 -16.71 -0.17
C GLU A 77 17.63 -18.18 -0.36
N THR A 78 16.89 -19.06 0.31
CA THR A 78 17.04 -20.51 0.18
C THR A 78 16.81 -20.98 -1.26
N ILE A 79 15.77 -20.45 -1.92
CA ILE A 79 15.47 -20.77 -3.32
C ILE A 79 16.63 -20.35 -4.23
N LEU A 80 17.13 -19.15 -4.05
CA LEU A 80 18.23 -18.62 -4.87
C LEU A 80 19.52 -19.40 -4.66
N GLU A 81 19.82 -19.79 -3.44
CA GLU A 81 20.97 -20.66 -3.14
C GLU A 81 20.84 -22.03 -3.78
N THR A 82 19.65 -22.62 -3.72
CA THR A 82 19.35 -23.95 -4.29
C THR A 82 19.61 -23.99 -5.79
N VAL A 83 19.32 -22.90 -6.50
CA VAL A 83 19.56 -22.83 -7.95
C VAL A 83 20.94 -22.26 -8.31
N GLY A 84 21.81 -22.09 -7.30
CA GLY A 84 23.18 -21.65 -7.51
C GLY A 84 23.36 -20.14 -7.72
N ARG A 85 22.35 -19.34 -7.32
CA ARG A 85 22.44 -17.88 -7.36
C ARG A 85 22.47 -17.32 -5.95
N THR A 86 23.59 -16.79 -5.56
CA THR A 86 23.74 -16.14 -4.25
C THR A 86 23.71 -14.64 -4.39
N LEU A 87 23.19 -14.00 -3.36
CA LEU A 87 23.13 -12.55 -3.29
C LEU A 87 24.50 -11.93 -3.00
#